data_1651a3dbe22377326d52211014f57bbb
#
_entry.id   1651a3dbe22377326d52211014f57bbb
#
_cell.length_a   1.000
_cell.length_b   1.000
_cell.length_c   1.000
_cell.angle_alpha   90.00
_cell.angle_beta   90.00
_cell.angle_gamma   90.00
#
_symmetry.space_group_name_H-M   'P 1'
#
loop_
_entity.id
_entity.type
_entity.pdbx_description
1 polymer ?
#
loop_
_entity_poly.entity_id
_entity_poly.type
_entity_poly.pdbx_seq_one_letter_code
_entity_poly.pdbx_strand_id
1 'polypeptide(L)'
;MEKSQNYVELWGTAGAAPSFSHENHGESFYRFPLRVERLSGQSDLPLILAPSTLLEGIDIAEGTPLRVTGQLRSFNNRSGHGSRLVISTCLL
;
A
#
# COMPACT_ATOMS: atom_id res chain seq x y z
N MET A 1 8.54 22.97 -15.95
CA MET A 1 8.00 21.78 -16.09
C MET A 1 7.19 21.39 -14.98
N GLU A 2 6.17 20.77 -15.25
CA GLU A 2 5.31 20.41 -14.30
C GLU A 2 5.53 19.07 -13.83
N LYS A 3 5.41 18.84 -12.63
CA LYS A 3 5.60 17.62 -12.11
C LYS A 3 4.37 17.00 -11.68
N SER A 4 4.12 15.80 -12.03
CA SER A 4 2.96 15.13 -11.59
C SER A 4 3.01 14.96 -10.14
N GLN A 5 1.94 15.25 -9.46
CA GLN A 5 1.85 15.11 -8.04
C GLN A 5 1.17 13.85 -7.71
N ASN A 6 1.80 12.75 -7.88
CA ASN A 6 1.21 11.46 -7.63
C ASN A 6 1.37 11.09 -6.15
N TYR A 7 0.72 11.85 -5.29
CA TYR A 7 0.87 11.70 -3.86
C TYR A 7 -0.47 11.41 -3.24
N VAL A 8 -0.52 10.38 -2.41
CA VAL A 8 -1.77 9.94 -1.81
C VAL A 8 -1.58 9.80 -0.32
N GLU A 9 -2.59 10.20 0.43
CA GLU A 9 -2.59 9.97 1.86
C GLU A 9 -3.89 9.27 2.21
N LEU A 10 -3.79 8.13 2.90
CA LEU A 10 -4.94 7.34 3.25
C LEU A 10 -4.94 7.00 4.72
N TRP A 11 -6.14 6.96 5.30
CA TRP A 11 -6.33 6.55 6.67
C TRP A 11 -7.17 5.30 6.66
N GLY A 12 -6.76 4.30 7.40
CA GLY A 12 -7.51 3.05 7.42
C GLY A 12 -6.93 2.07 8.41
N THR A 13 -7.26 0.81 8.23
CA THR A 13 -6.72 -0.25 9.06
C THR A 13 -6.11 -1.30 8.17
N ALA A 14 -5.10 -1.98 8.66
CA ALA A 14 -4.48 -3.05 7.90
C ALA A 14 -5.47 -4.19 7.76
N GLY A 15 -5.63 -4.70 6.55
CA GLY A 15 -6.52 -5.83 6.33
C GLY A 15 -5.85 -7.15 6.62
N ALA A 16 -4.52 -7.14 6.71
CA ALA A 16 -3.76 -8.33 7.05
C ALA A 16 -2.36 -7.89 7.41
N ALA A 17 -1.60 -8.77 8.04
CA ALA A 17 -0.21 -8.49 8.33
C ALA A 17 0.59 -8.43 7.03
N PRO A 18 1.65 -7.64 6.99
CA PRO A 18 2.46 -7.56 5.77
C PRO A 18 3.11 -8.90 5.44
N SER A 19 3.21 -9.18 4.15
CA SER A 19 3.88 -10.38 3.69
C SER A 19 4.91 -9.97 2.65
N PHE A 20 5.92 -10.79 2.51
CA PHE A 20 7.02 -10.50 1.60
C PHE A 20 6.51 -10.42 0.17
N SER A 21 6.91 -9.40 -0.53
CA SER A 21 6.52 -9.22 -1.91
C SER A 21 7.67 -9.55 -2.85
N HIS A 22 8.75 -8.83 -2.74
CA HIS A 22 9.90 -9.04 -3.62
C HIS A 22 11.11 -8.30 -3.08
N GLU A 23 12.23 -8.54 -3.71
CA GLU A 23 13.47 -7.87 -3.36
C GLU A 23 13.96 -7.13 -4.59
N ASN A 24 14.44 -5.93 -4.41
CA ASN A 24 14.94 -5.13 -5.49
C ASN A 24 16.16 -4.36 -5.02
N HIS A 25 17.29 -4.57 -5.69
CA HIS A 25 18.54 -3.90 -5.34
C HIS A 25 18.91 -4.05 -3.87
N GLY A 26 18.70 -5.25 -3.34
CA GLY A 26 19.07 -5.53 -1.98
C GLY A 26 18.08 -5.06 -0.94
N GLU A 27 16.97 -4.51 -1.35
CA GLU A 27 15.96 -4.04 -0.42
C GLU A 27 14.72 -4.90 -0.55
N SER A 28 14.21 -5.37 0.59
CA SER A 28 13.00 -6.20 0.60
C SER A 28 11.77 -5.34 0.69
N PHE A 29 10.75 -5.74 -0.04
CA PHE A 29 9.47 -5.03 -0.04
C PHE A 29 8.38 -5.96 0.45
N TYR A 30 7.48 -5.41 1.23
CA TYR A 30 6.35 -6.14 1.79
C TYR A 30 5.06 -5.51 1.32
N ARG A 31 4.00 -6.30 1.33
CA ARG A 31 2.71 -5.80 0.88
C ARG A 31 1.62 -6.19 1.86
N PHE A 32 0.61 -5.37 1.94
CA PHE A 32 -0.57 -5.68 2.72
C PHE A 32 -1.71 -4.83 2.21
N PRO A 33 -2.96 -5.30 2.36
CA PRO A 33 -4.11 -4.47 1.96
C PRO A 33 -4.43 -3.50 3.07
N LEU A 34 -4.83 -2.30 2.69
CA LEU A 34 -5.29 -1.31 3.63
C LEU A 34 -6.78 -1.17 3.47
N ARG A 35 -7.53 -1.30 4.55
CA ARG A 35 -8.98 -1.15 4.48
C ARG A 35 -9.33 0.30 4.71
N VAL A 36 -9.87 0.94 3.70
CA VAL A 36 -10.25 2.33 3.75
C VAL A 36 -11.76 2.41 3.62
N GLU A 37 -12.43 2.96 4.59
CA GLU A 37 -13.88 3.00 4.57
C GLU A 37 -14.37 4.28 3.97
N ARG A 38 -15.39 4.19 3.15
CA ARG A 38 -16.02 5.34 2.55
C ARG A 38 -17.22 5.74 3.36
N LEU A 39 -17.65 6.98 3.16
CA LEU A 39 -18.84 7.47 3.83
C LEU A 39 -20.07 6.66 3.46
N SER A 40 -20.06 6.03 2.31
CA SER A 40 -21.21 5.24 1.88
C SER A 40 -21.32 3.92 2.60
N GLY A 41 -20.35 3.58 3.42
CA GLY A 41 -20.36 2.30 4.12
C GLY A 41 -19.60 1.21 3.39
N GLN A 42 -19.08 1.51 2.21
CA GLN A 42 -18.29 0.55 1.48
C GLN A 42 -16.83 0.73 1.82
N SER A 43 -16.05 -0.32 1.62
CA SER A 43 -14.62 -0.27 1.88
C SER A 43 -13.85 -0.51 0.61
N ASP A 44 -12.71 0.15 0.50
CA ASP A 44 -11.74 -0.15 -0.53
C ASP A 44 -10.56 -0.86 0.09
N LEU A 45 -9.88 -1.65 -0.71
CA LEU A 45 -8.73 -2.40 -0.24
C LEU A 45 -7.53 -2.18 -1.15
N PRO A 46 -7.00 -0.97 -1.19
CA PRO A 46 -5.80 -0.77 -1.99
C PRO A 46 -4.65 -1.58 -1.44
N LEU A 47 -3.77 -2.01 -2.30
CA LEU A 47 -2.62 -2.78 -1.90
C LEU A 47 -1.49 -1.82 -1.58
N ILE A 48 -0.91 -1.97 -0.39
CA ILE A 48 0.20 -1.14 0.05
C ILE A 48 1.47 -1.92 -0.15
N LEU A 49 2.46 -1.26 -0.74
CA LEU A 49 3.76 -1.85 -0.94
C LEU A 49 4.78 -0.97 -0.21
N ALA A 50 5.51 -1.55 0.70
CA ALA A 50 6.41 -0.79 1.54
C ALA A 50 7.75 -1.47 1.69
N PRO A 51 8.85 -0.71 1.67
CA PRO A 51 10.15 -1.31 1.92
C PRO A 51 10.27 -1.71 3.39
N SER A 52 11.08 -2.73 3.62
CA SER A 52 11.22 -3.26 4.98
C SER A 52 11.73 -2.20 5.95
N THR A 53 12.50 -1.23 5.46
CA THR A 53 13.03 -0.20 6.33
C THR A 53 11.94 0.66 6.95
N LEU A 54 10.82 0.83 6.27
CA LEU A 54 9.73 1.59 6.83
C LEU A 54 8.93 0.79 7.84
N LEU A 55 9.06 -0.53 7.82
CA LEU A 55 8.28 -1.37 8.71
C LEU A 55 9.04 -1.75 9.97
N GLU A 56 10.29 -1.39 10.04
CA GLU A 56 11.08 -1.73 11.20
C GLU A 56 10.54 -1.02 12.43
N GLY A 57 10.39 -1.75 13.50
CA GLY A 57 9.90 -1.18 14.74
C GLY A 57 8.41 -0.93 14.77
N ILE A 58 7.70 -1.34 13.73
CA ILE A 58 6.25 -1.17 13.66
C ILE A 58 5.63 -2.53 13.55
N ASP A 59 4.70 -2.81 14.44
CA ASP A 59 3.95 -4.07 14.38
C ASP A 59 2.65 -3.83 13.68
N ILE A 60 2.51 -4.35 12.49
CA ILE A 60 1.27 -4.24 11.73
C ILE A 60 0.58 -5.58 11.71
N ALA A 61 -0.61 -5.62 12.24
CA ALA A 61 -1.44 -6.82 12.21
C ALA A 61 -2.79 -6.45 11.64
N GLU A 62 -3.60 -7.44 11.39
CA GLU A 62 -4.94 -7.18 10.91
C GLU A 62 -5.66 -6.27 11.89
N GLY A 63 -6.23 -5.19 11.39
CA GLY A 63 -6.95 -4.24 12.24
C GLY A 63 -6.12 -3.10 12.77
N THR A 64 -4.82 -3.08 12.56
CA THR A 64 -3.97 -2.00 13.05
C THR A 64 -4.31 -0.70 12.31
N PRO A 65 -4.64 0.38 13.02
CA PRO A 65 -4.93 1.63 12.34
C PRO A 65 -3.65 2.26 11.80
N LEU A 66 -3.76 2.79 10.60
CA LEU A 66 -2.59 3.33 9.91
C LEU A 66 -2.94 4.56 9.11
N ARG A 67 -1.97 5.45 9.01
CA ARG A 67 -2.02 6.51 8.02
C ARG A 67 -0.90 6.21 7.03
N VAL A 68 -1.24 6.07 5.77
CA VAL A 68 -0.30 5.68 4.75
C VAL A 68 -0.16 6.80 3.75
N THR A 69 1.07 7.20 3.46
CA THR A 69 1.32 8.17 2.42
C THR A 69 2.26 7.55 1.40
N GLY A 70 2.06 7.86 0.16
CA GLY A 70 2.90 7.31 -0.88
C GLY A 70 2.44 7.72 -2.24
N GLN A 71 2.87 6.98 -3.21
CA GLN A 71 2.55 7.23 -4.59
C GLN A 71 1.62 6.17 -5.12
N LEU A 72 0.71 6.58 -5.96
CA LEU A 72 -0.24 5.68 -6.57
C LEU A 72 0.37 5.09 -7.82
N ARG A 73 0.32 3.78 -7.92
CA ARG A 73 0.82 3.09 -9.11
C ARG A 73 -0.19 2.05 -9.52
N SER A 74 -0.22 1.74 -10.80
CA SER A 74 -1.08 0.68 -11.25
C SER A 74 -0.23 -0.35 -11.97
N PHE A 75 -0.55 -1.61 -11.72
CA PHE A 75 0.13 -2.71 -12.36
C PHE A 75 -0.86 -3.43 -13.23
N ASN A 76 -0.44 -3.75 -14.44
CA ASN A 76 -1.29 -4.54 -15.32
C ASN A 76 -1.11 -5.99 -15.00
N ASN A 77 -2.24 -6.67 -14.95
CA ASN A 77 -2.21 -8.09 -14.69
C ASN A 77 -2.02 -8.80 -16.00
N ARG A 78 -0.98 -9.61 -16.10
CA ARG A 78 -0.71 -10.29 -17.33
C ARG A 78 -1.75 -11.31 -17.70
N SER A 79 -2.52 -11.76 -16.77
CA SER A 79 -3.58 -12.71 -17.09
C SER A 79 -4.77 -12.04 -17.70
N GLY A 80 -4.75 -10.74 -17.87
CA GLY A 80 -5.83 -10.08 -18.58
C GLY A 80 -6.97 -9.63 -17.73
N HIS A 81 -6.80 -9.62 -16.44
CA HIS A 81 -7.87 -9.19 -15.57
C HIS A 81 -7.79 -7.71 -15.22
N GLY A 82 -7.12 -6.94 -16.02
CA GLY A 82 -7.08 -5.51 -15.81
C GLY A 82 -5.98 -5.10 -14.87
N SER A 83 -6.02 -3.88 -14.42
CA SER A 83 -4.97 -3.35 -13.59
C SER A 83 -5.35 -3.36 -12.15
N ARG A 84 -4.35 -3.37 -11.32
CA ARG A 84 -4.53 -3.34 -9.90
C ARG A 84 -3.85 -2.10 -9.36
N LEU A 85 -4.52 -1.37 -8.50
CA LEU A 85 -3.93 -0.19 -7.91
C LEU A 85 -3.06 -0.56 -6.72
N VAL A 86 -1.85 -0.02 -6.72
CA VAL A 86 -0.89 -0.28 -5.68
C VAL A 86 -0.36 1.05 -5.19
N ILE A 87 -0.25 1.21 -3.91
CA ILE A 87 0.31 2.41 -3.34
C ILE A 87 1.68 2.10 -2.79
N SER A 88 2.68 2.70 -3.41
CA SER A 88 4.05 2.52 -2.97
C SER A 88 4.28 3.50 -1.84
N THR A 89 4.53 2.97 -0.67
CA THR A 89 4.55 3.76 0.54
C THR A 89 5.90 4.39 0.77
N CYS A 90 5.89 5.62 1.14
CA CYS A 90 7.09 6.28 1.57
C CYS A 90 7.11 6.53 3.06
N LEU A 91 5.96 6.44 3.68
CA LEU A 91 5.87 6.77 5.08
C LEU A 91 4.64 6.15 5.67
N LEU A 92 4.70 5.69 6.86
CA LEU A 92 3.55 5.13 7.55
C LEU A 92 3.12 6.00 8.69
#